data_3475bba06c5a1a00a6dab76ee1141309
#
_entry.id   3475bba06c5a1a00a6dab76ee1141309
#
_cell.length_a   1.000
_cell.length_b   1.000
_cell.length_c   1.000
_cell.angle_alpha   90.00
_cell.angle_beta   90.00
_cell.angle_gamma   90.00
#
_symmetry.space_group_name_H-M   'P 1'
#
loop_
_entity.id
_entity.type
_entity.pdbx_description
1 polymer ?
#
loop_
_entity_poly.entity_id
_entity_poly.type
_entity_poly.pdbx_seq_one_letter_code
_entity_poly.pdbx_strand_id
1 'polypeptide(L)' 'MEKRIFTVAKIEGEYAYLKENDSSEELFIALALLPFGVDVGSVLEYENFEFTLA' A
#
# COMPACT_ATOMS: atom_id res chain seq x y z
N MET A 1 -17.45 -7.25 -1.92
CA MET A 1 -16.03 -7.37 -1.57
C MET A 1 -15.59 -6.15 -0.81
N GLU A 2 -14.80 -6.37 0.20
CA GLU A 2 -14.37 -5.27 1.04
C GLU A 2 -13.15 -4.60 0.45
N LYS A 3 -13.19 -3.29 0.38
CA LYS A 3 -12.05 -2.48 -0.02
C LYS A 3 -11.23 -2.17 1.23
N ARG A 4 -9.92 -2.34 1.13
CA ARG A 4 -9.01 -2.02 2.23
C ARG A 4 -8.17 -0.81 1.83
N ILE A 5 -7.94 0.07 2.79
CA ILE A 5 -7.18 1.28 2.55
C ILE A 5 -5.87 1.19 3.29
N PHE A 6 -4.78 1.46 2.59
CA PHE A 6 -3.44 1.45 3.15
C PHE A 6 -2.76 2.78 2.90
N THR A 7 -1.84 3.13 3.79
CA THR A 7 -0.97 4.28 3.59
C THR A 7 0.46 3.79 3.56
N VAL A 8 1.25 4.29 2.62
CA VAL A 8 2.66 3.94 2.53
C VAL A 8 3.40 4.63 3.67
N ALA A 9 3.88 3.84 4.62
CA ALA A 9 4.56 4.37 5.78
C ALA A 9 6.05 4.57 5.52
N LYS A 10 6.64 3.74 4.68
CA LYS A 10 8.09 3.76 4.46
C LYS A 10 8.42 3.04 3.17
N ILE A 11 9.42 3.51 2.47
CA ILE A 11 9.95 2.82 1.31
C ILE A 11 11.44 2.58 1.57
N GLU A 12 11.86 1.34 1.34
CA GLU A 12 13.24 0.95 1.61
C GLU A 12 13.72 0.07 0.47
N GLY A 13 14.65 0.60 -0.34
CA GLY A 13 15.13 -0.12 -1.51
C GLY A 13 13.97 -0.40 -2.47
N GLU A 14 13.74 -1.68 -2.75
CA GLU A 14 12.69 -2.09 -3.67
C GLU A 14 11.42 -2.54 -2.97
N TYR A 15 11.28 -2.21 -1.68
CA TYR A 15 10.15 -2.66 -0.87
C TYR A 15 9.48 -1.49 -0.19
N ALA A 16 8.20 -1.65 0.09
CA ALA A 16 7.41 -0.66 0.79
C ALA A 16 6.75 -1.29 2.00
N TYR A 17 6.61 -0.49 3.05
CA TYR A 17 5.87 -0.86 4.23
C TYR A 17 4.56 -0.09 4.20
N LEU A 18 3.46 -0.81 4.18
CA LEU A 18 2.12 -0.23 4.14
C LEU A 18 1.46 -0.44 5.47
N LYS A 19 0.70 0.54 5.90
CA LYS A 19 -0.08 0.43 7.12
C LYS A 19 -1.55 0.55 6.76
N GLU A 20 -2.35 -0.40 7.21
CA GLU A 20 -3.78 -0.35 6.96
C GLU A 20 -4.42 0.72 7.84
N ASN A 21 -5.26 1.57 7.24
CA ASN A 21 -5.79 2.72 7.95
C ASN A 21 -6.73 2.35 9.08
N ASP A 22 -7.43 1.23 8.96
CA ASP A 22 -8.42 0.82 9.95
C ASP A 22 -7.90 -0.17 10.99
N SER A 23 -6.60 -0.45 10.96
CA SER A 23 -6.03 -1.42 11.89
C SER A 23 -4.56 -1.10 12.10
N SER A 24 -3.92 -1.83 13.00
CA SER A 24 -2.50 -1.64 13.25
C SER A 24 -1.64 -2.58 12.42
N GLU A 25 -2.25 -3.31 11.49
CA GLU A 25 -1.49 -4.25 10.68
C GLU A 25 -0.61 -3.55 9.67
N GLU A 26 0.55 -4.12 9.43
CA GLU A 26 1.48 -3.64 8.42
C GLU A 26 1.68 -4.70 7.36
N LEU A 27 1.90 -4.25 6.14
CA LEU A 27 2.14 -5.12 5.01
C LEU A 27 3.47 -4.73 4.39
N PHE A 28 4.33 -5.72 4.18
CA PHE A 28 5.62 -5.53 3.53
C PHE A 28 5.52 -6.08 2.12
N ILE A 29 5.72 -5.24 1.11
CA ILE A 29 5.43 -5.62 -0.26
C ILE A 29 6.45 -5.00 -1.22
N ALA A 30 6.73 -5.69 -2.30
CA ALA A 30 7.63 -5.18 -3.33
C ALA A 30 7.00 -4.00 -4.06
N LEU A 31 7.78 -2.96 -4.29
CA LEU A 31 7.29 -1.79 -5.03
C LEU A 31 6.75 -2.15 -6.40
N ALA A 32 7.33 -3.17 -7.02
CA ALA A 32 6.90 -3.58 -8.36
C ALA A 32 5.44 -4.02 -8.41
N LEU A 33 4.86 -4.36 -7.28
CA LEU A 33 3.47 -4.78 -7.20
C LEU A 33 2.51 -3.63 -6.95
N LEU A 34 3.05 -2.42 -6.79
CA LEU A 34 2.25 -1.25 -6.49
C LEU A 34 2.11 -0.36 -7.72
N PRO A 35 1.11 0.53 -7.74
CA PRO A 35 0.94 1.42 -8.89
C PRO A 35 2.16 2.32 -9.09
N PHE A 36 2.37 2.72 -10.33
CA PHE A 36 3.45 3.65 -10.65
C PHE A 36 3.21 4.98 -9.94
N GLY A 37 4.29 5.56 -9.42
CA GLY A 37 4.19 6.87 -8.78
C GLY A 37 3.93 6.83 -7.28
N VAL A 38 3.90 5.64 -6.70
CA VAL A 38 3.72 5.50 -5.24
C VAL A 38 4.92 6.08 -4.51
N ASP A 39 4.65 6.79 -3.41
CA ASP A 39 5.69 7.36 -2.57
C ASP A 39 5.22 7.28 -1.12
N VAL A 40 6.11 7.62 -0.20
CA VAL A 40 5.76 7.68 1.22
C VAL A 40 4.59 8.66 1.39
N GLY A 41 3.58 8.23 2.12
CA GLY A 41 2.38 9.02 2.33
C GLY A 41 1.28 8.77 1.32
N SER A 42 1.57 8.03 0.23
CA SER A 42 0.54 7.68 -0.74
C SER A 42 -0.52 6.82 -0.08
N VAL A 43 -1.78 7.04 -0.47
CA VAL A 43 -2.91 6.25 0.00
C VAL A 43 -3.29 5.29 -1.11
N LEU A 44 -3.43 4.02 -0.76
CA LEU A 44 -3.70 2.95 -1.71
C LEU A 44 -5.00 2.24 -1.34
N GLU A 45 -5.74 1.84 -2.35
CA GLU A 45 -6.91 0.99 -2.17
C GLU A 45 -6.56 -0.41 -2.64
N TYR A 46 -6.96 -1.39 -1.85
CA TYR A 46 -6.75 -2.80 -2.20
C TYR A 46 -8.10 -3.47 -2.37
N GLU A 47 -8.35 -3.97 -3.57
CA GLU A 47 -9.61 -4.62 -3.90
C GLU A 47 -9.34 -5.57 -5.06
N ASN A 48 -9.96 -6.75 -5.02
CA ASN A 48 -9.82 -7.74 -6.10
C ASN A 48 -8.36 -8.09 -6.37
N PHE A 49 -7.58 -8.21 -5.29
CA PHE A 49 -6.15 -8.58 -5.37
C PHE A 49 -5.30 -7.55 -6.12
N GLU A 50 -5.73 -6.30 -6.11
CA GLU A 50 -5.04 -5.26 -6.83
C GLU A 50 -4.95 -3.98 -6.00
N PHE A 51 -3.78 -3.33 -6.03
CA PHE A 51 -3.58 -2.02 -5.40
C PHE A 51 -3.76 -0.93 -6.42
N THR A 52 -4.49 0.13 -6.06
CA THR A 52 -4.61 1.32 -6.90
C THR A 52 -4.39 2.55 -6.03
N LEU A 53 -3.95 3.64 -6.65
CA LEU A 53 -3.83 4.91 -5.94
C LEU A 53 -5.23 5.48 -5.67
N ALA A 54 -5.43 5.90 -4.45
CA ALA A 54 -6.71 6.49 -4.06
C ALA A 54 -6.82 7.94 -4.53
#